data_bc6ef60c31a4fbd82725fe4bff1b0331
#
_entry.id   bc6ef60c31a4fbd82725fe4bff1b0331
#
_cell.length_a   1.000
_cell.length_b   1.000
_cell.length_c   1.000
_cell.angle_alpha   90.00
_cell.angle_beta   90.00
_cell.angle_gamma   90.00
#
_symmetry.space_group_name_H-M   'P 1'
#
loop_
_entity.id
_entity.type
_entity.pdbx_description
1 polymer ?
#
loop_
_entity_poly.entity_id
_entity_poly.type
_entity_poly.pdbx_seq_one_letter_code
_entity_poly.pdbx_strand_id
1 'polypeptide(L)'
;LFFNEAGKVILRVNGYYPPDAFRAALDYARTHTNQSGSFNEFMSTLPGINRESGSLHNEVFFASPPFNLSARDGRPLAVFFEQSHCLECDTFHQKVLSQPIVRSQVEKLKVVQLDLWSDIPIVTPDGRSTTAREWARELGVGFAPTVVLFDASGAEVVRLEAVFQTFHTQGIFRYVLERAYERQPSFQHYLSEHANHLREQGYDVDIWSYDRPVSRDGIAIVPD
;
A
#
# COMPACT_ATOMS: atom_id res chain seq x y z
N LEU A 1 13.19 -5.66 -12.17
CA LEU A 1 14.44 -5.18 -11.58
C LEU A 1 15.43 -4.83 -12.67
N PHE A 2 16.07 -3.68 -12.53
CA PHE A 2 17.16 -3.23 -13.40
C PHE A 2 18.45 -3.22 -12.57
N PHE A 3 19.52 -3.74 -13.16
CA PHE A 3 20.83 -3.84 -12.51
C PHE A 3 21.84 -3.03 -13.30
N ASN A 4 22.84 -2.47 -12.63
CA ASN A 4 24.01 -1.93 -13.29
C ASN A 4 25.00 -3.07 -13.66
N GLU A 5 26.11 -2.72 -14.33
CA GLU A 5 27.15 -3.66 -14.74
C GLU A 5 27.83 -4.39 -13.56
N ALA A 6 27.78 -3.79 -12.36
CA ALA A 6 28.28 -4.40 -11.13
C ALA A 6 27.26 -5.31 -10.42
N GLY A 7 26.08 -5.57 -11.03
CA GLY A 7 25.02 -6.40 -10.46
C GLY A 7 24.24 -5.74 -9.33
N LYS A 8 24.42 -4.44 -9.09
CA LYS A 8 23.64 -3.70 -8.10
C LYS A 8 22.28 -3.28 -8.67
N VAL A 9 21.21 -3.48 -7.92
CA VAL A 9 19.88 -2.99 -8.30
C VAL A 9 19.87 -1.45 -8.32
N ILE A 10 19.52 -0.89 -9.49
CA ILE A 10 19.40 0.56 -9.71
C ILE A 10 17.95 1.02 -9.74
N LEU A 11 17.03 0.14 -10.15
CA LEU A 11 15.62 0.43 -10.18
C LEU A 11 14.79 -0.85 -10.00
N ARG A 12 13.75 -0.75 -9.19
CA ARG A 12 12.68 -1.74 -9.08
C ARG A 12 11.39 -1.12 -9.62
N VAL A 13 10.79 -1.78 -10.61
CA VAL A 13 9.44 -1.48 -11.11
C VAL A 13 8.53 -2.58 -10.59
N ASN A 14 7.48 -2.22 -9.87
CA ASN A 14 6.48 -3.13 -9.32
C ASN A 14 5.14 -2.84 -9.99
N GLY A 15 4.40 -3.89 -10.37
CA GLY A 15 3.10 -3.77 -11.02
C GLY A 15 3.15 -3.28 -12.47
N TYR A 16 2.00 -2.80 -12.96
CA TYR A 16 1.86 -2.27 -14.31
C TYR A 16 2.32 -0.81 -14.37
N TYR A 17 3.15 -0.52 -15.36
CA TYR A 17 3.54 0.85 -15.72
C TYR A 17 2.95 1.19 -17.09
N PRO A 18 2.24 2.31 -17.24
CA PRO A 18 1.85 2.81 -18.57
C PRO A 18 3.06 2.96 -19.47
N PRO A 19 2.90 2.85 -20.80
CA PRO A 19 4.03 2.82 -21.75
C PRO A 19 5.01 3.99 -21.58
N ASP A 20 4.52 5.20 -21.34
CA ASP A 20 5.36 6.38 -21.17
C ASP A 20 6.13 6.36 -19.84
N ALA A 21 5.50 5.93 -18.75
CA ALA A 21 6.17 5.75 -17.47
C ALA A 21 7.19 4.60 -17.53
N PHE A 22 6.89 3.51 -18.26
CA PHE A 22 7.84 2.43 -18.44
C PHE A 22 9.03 2.85 -19.32
N ARG A 23 8.80 3.65 -20.36
CA ARG A 23 9.87 4.25 -21.16
C ARG A 23 10.78 5.12 -20.29
N ALA A 24 10.21 5.94 -19.41
CA ALA A 24 10.96 6.74 -18.47
C ALA A 24 11.80 5.87 -17.51
N ALA A 25 11.27 4.73 -17.07
CA ALA A 25 12.02 3.76 -16.26
C ALA A 25 13.21 3.16 -17.02
N LEU A 26 13.05 2.85 -18.31
CA LEU A 26 14.14 2.39 -19.17
C LEU A 26 15.21 3.48 -19.39
N ASP A 27 14.79 4.72 -19.62
CA ASP A 27 15.71 5.85 -19.80
C ASP A 27 16.47 6.15 -18.50
N TYR A 28 15.81 6.09 -17.36
CA TYR A 28 16.48 6.19 -16.06
C TYR A 28 17.52 5.09 -15.87
N ALA A 29 17.14 3.83 -16.10
CA ALA A 29 18.05 2.70 -15.96
C ALA A 29 19.26 2.83 -16.88
N ARG A 30 19.07 3.34 -18.11
CA ARG A 30 20.14 3.56 -19.09
C ARG A 30 21.10 4.69 -18.71
N THR A 31 20.59 5.76 -18.09
CA THR A 31 21.36 7.00 -17.86
C THR A 31 21.92 7.13 -16.44
N HIS A 32 21.37 6.39 -15.47
CA HIS A 32 21.70 6.53 -14.03
C HIS A 32 22.40 5.32 -13.43
N THR A 33 23.13 4.54 -14.25
CA THR A 33 23.86 3.34 -13.82
C THR A 33 24.90 3.60 -12.74
N ASN A 34 25.46 4.82 -12.68
CA ASN A 34 26.53 5.21 -11.75
C ASN A 34 26.29 6.59 -11.10
N GLN A 35 25.11 7.20 -11.22
CA GLN A 35 24.86 8.53 -10.72
C GLN A 35 24.00 8.51 -9.45
N SER A 36 24.23 9.50 -8.59
CA SER A 36 23.35 9.80 -7.45
C SER A 36 22.09 10.53 -7.95
N GLY A 37 20.93 9.99 -7.66
CA GLY A 37 19.62 10.55 -7.98
C GLY A 37 18.59 9.44 -7.92
N SER A 38 17.46 9.68 -7.26
CA SER A 38 16.40 8.67 -7.22
C SER A 38 15.60 8.67 -8.53
N PHE A 39 15.00 7.53 -8.86
CA PHE A 39 14.06 7.44 -9.99
C PHE A 39 12.94 8.48 -9.88
N ASN A 40 12.53 8.78 -8.69
CA ASN A 40 11.52 9.78 -8.39
C ASN A 40 11.97 11.20 -8.75
N GLU A 41 13.22 11.54 -8.46
CA GLU A 41 13.81 12.82 -8.89
C GLU A 41 13.89 12.89 -10.42
N PHE A 42 14.33 11.82 -11.06
CA PHE A 42 14.36 11.74 -12.52
C PHE A 42 12.97 11.92 -13.14
N MET A 43 11.98 11.19 -12.65
CA MET A 43 10.58 11.34 -13.07
C MET A 43 10.09 12.78 -12.91
N SER A 44 10.63 13.53 -11.94
CA SER A 44 10.27 14.94 -11.72
C SER A 44 10.77 15.90 -12.79
N THR A 45 11.76 15.51 -13.54
CA THR A 45 12.35 16.36 -14.58
C THR A 45 11.70 16.16 -15.95
N LEU A 46 10.87 15.12 -16.11
CA LEU A 46 10.28 14.77 -17.41
C LEU A 46 9.07 15.66 -17.73
N PRO A 47 9.06 16.33 -18.91
CA PRO A 47 7.89 17.07 -19.36
C PRO A 47 6.74 16.09 -19.71
N GLY A 48 5.51 16.46 -19.33
CA GLY A 48 4.30 15.67 -19.65
C GLY A 48 3.92 14.58 -18.65
N ILE A 49 4.75 14.28 -17.68
CA ILE A 49 4.29 13.57 -16.48
C ILE A 49 3.66 14.64 -15.59
N ASN A 50 2.37 14.83 -15.80
CA ASN A 50 1.62 15.92 -15.18
C ASN A 50 1.56 15.65 -13.68
N ARG A 51 2.36 16.38 -12.92
CA ARG A 51 2.34 16.48 -11.45
C ARG A 51 1.52 17.68 -11.00
N GLU A 52 0.51 18.05 -11.79
CA GLU A 52 -0.49 18.92 -11.21
C GLU A 52 -1.01 18.23 -9.96
N SER A 53 -1.05 18.99 -8.88
CA SER A 53 -1.58 18.61 -7.58
C SER A 53 -3.07 18.24 -7.70
N GLY A 54 -3.34 17.11 -8.34
CA GLY A 54 -4.63 16.45 -8.25
C GLY A 54 -4.84 16.09 -6.79
N SER A 55 -6.04 16.21 -6.31
CA SER A 55 -6.38 15.74 -4.97
C SER A 55 -6.21 14.22 -4.94
N LEU A 56 -5.63 13.72 -3.85
CA LEU A 56 -5.70 12.31 -3.51
C LEU A 56 -7.16 11.89 -3.32
N HIS A 57 -7.44 10.61 -3.40
CA HIS A 57 -8.74 10.08 -3.01
C HIS A 57 -9.06 10.46 -1.56
N ASN A 58 -10.34 10.74 -1.29
CA ASN A 58 -10.80 11.06 0.05
C ASN A 58 -11.68 9.93 0.58
N GLU A 59 -11.31 9.38 1.74
CA GLU A 59 -12.08 8.39 2.46
C GLU A 59 -12.34 8.85 3.90
N VAL A 60 -13.50 8.52 4.41
CA VAL A 60 -13.92 8.97 5.76
C VAL A 60 -13.04 8.43 6.89
N PHE A 61 -12.31 7.35 6.65
CA PHE A 61 -11.39 6.76 7.62
C PHE A 61 -9.98 7.37 7.60
N PHE A 62 -9.66 8.23 6.64
CA PHE A 62 -8.36 8.91 6.61
C PHE A 62 -8.30 10.02 7.66
N ALA A 63 -7.25 9.98 8.48
CA ALA A 63 -6.97 11.06 9.41
C ALA A 63 -6.54 12.33 8.68
N SER A 64 -6.96 13.47 9.23
CA SER A 64 -6.55 14.79 8.72
C SER A 64 -5.22 15.25 9.34
N PRO A 65 -4.43 16.09 8.64
CA PRO A 65 -3.24 16.71 9.22
C PRO A 65 -3.60 17.58 10.45
N PRO A 66 -2.64 17.81 11.38
CA PRO A 66 -1.23 17.43 11.30
C PRO A 66 -0.99 15.94 11.61
N PHE A 67 -0.06 15.33 10.88
CA PHE A 67 0.22 13.91 10.99
C PHE A 67 1.27 13.60 12.05
N ASN A 68 0.83 13.31 13.26
CA ASN A 68 1.68 12.73 14.29
C ASN A 68 1.41 11.22 14.40
N LEU A 69 2.30 10.43 13.79
CA LEU A 69 2.16 8.98 13.74
C LEU A 69 2.74 8.30 15.00
N SER A 70 3.50 9.04 15.81
CA SER A 70 4.00 8.54 17.11
C SER A 70 2.94 8.54 18.20
N ALA A 71 1.82 9.28 18.01
CA ALA A 71 0.73 9.29 18.94
C ALA A 71 0.00 7.93 18.96
N ARG A 72 0.03 7.24 20.09
CA ARG A 72 -0.53 5.91 20.27
C ARG A 72 -1.93 6.00 20.88
N ASP A 73 -2.89 5.34 20.25
CA ASP A 73 -4.24 5.14 20.77
C ASP A 73 -4.59 3.64 20.95
N GLY A 74 -3.58 2.78 20.86
CA GLY A 74 -3.71 1.33 20.98
C GLY A 74 -4.08 0.62 19.66
N ARG A 75 -4.45 1.37 18.63
CA ARG A 75 -4.76 0.79 17.31
C ARG A 75 -3.49 0.63 16.49
N PRO A 76 -3.39 -0.44 15.67
CA PRO A 76 -2.39 -0.52 14.62
C PRO A 76 -2.57 0.62 13.61
N LEU A 77 -1.46 1.01 12.96
CA LEU A 77 -1.42 2.11 11.99
C LEU A 77 -1.31 1.55 10.56
N ALA A 78 -2.15 2.06 9.66
CA ALA A 78 -2.02 1.86 8.22
C ALA A 78 -1.65 3.18 7.55
N VAL A 79 -0.56 3.20 6.80
CA VAL A 79 -0.11 4.36 6.03
C VAL A 79 -0.22 4.05 4.56
N PHE A 80 -1.11 4.76 3.88
CA PHE A 80 -1.34 4.69 2.45
C PHE A 80 -0.45 5.71 1.76
N PHE A 81 0.54 5.24 1.04
CA PHE A 81 1.35 6.07 0.16
C PHE A 81 0.75 6.04 -1.24
N GLU A 82 0.25 7.17 -1.66
CA GLU A 82 -0.44 7.35 -2.93
C GLU A 82 0.09 8.57 -3.67
N GLN A 83 -0.43 8.81 -4.85
CA GLN A 83 -0.14 10.00 -5.64
C GLN A 83 -1.36 10.42 -6.45
N SER A 84 -1.38 11.66 -6.88
CA SER A 84 -2.38 12.12 -7.85
C SER A 84 -2.20 11.45 -9.21
N HIS A 85 -3.29 11.37 -10.00
CA HIS A 85 -3.30 10.74 -11.33
C HIS A 85 -2.75 9.29 -11.34
N CYS A 86 -3.21 8.47 -10.41
CA CYS A 86 -2.79 7.11 -10.19
C CYS A 86 -3.95 6.15 -10.51
N LEU A 87 -3.94 5.53 -11.68
CA LEU A 87 -4.98 4.60 -12.11
C LEU A 87 -5.11 3.39 -11.17
N GLU A 88 -3.99 2.94 -10.63
CA GLU A 88 -3.95 1.86 -9.65
C GLU A 88 -4.58 2.29 -8.33
N CYS A 89 -4.35 3.55 -7.90
CA CYS A 89 -5.01 4.11 -6.71
C CYS A 89 -6.53 4.20 -6.95
N ASP A 90 -6.97 4.67 -8.14
CA ASP A 90 -8.38 4.70 -8.54
C ASP A 90 -9.00 3.30 -8.44
N THR A 91 -8.32 2.29 -8.97
CA THR A 91 -8.76 0.90 -8.91
C THR A 91 -8.84 0.41 -7.46
N PHE A 92 -7.86 0.74 -6.64
CA PHE A 92 -7.79 0.34 -5.24
C PHE A 92 -8.97 0.92 -4.45
N HIS A 93 -9.23 2.21 -4.59
CA HIS A 93 -10.37 2.87 -3.93
C HIS A 93 -11.72 2.37 -4.43
N GLN A 94 -11.91 2.33 -5.76
CA GLN A 94 -13.21 2.02 -6.36
C GLN A 94 -13.59 0.55 -6.27
N LYS A 95 -12.64 -0.37 -6.36
CA LYS A 95 -12.92 -1.82 -6.43
C LYS A 95 -12.59 -2.58 -5.17
N VAL A 96 -11.65 -2.11 -4.36
CA VAL A 96 -11.18 -2.83 -3.18
C VAL A 96 -11.61 -2.15 -1.88
N LEU A 97 -11.21 -0.89 -1.66
CA LEU A 97 -11.54 -0.18 -0.42
C LEU A 97 -13.04 0.13 -0.28
N SER A 98 -13.77 0.17 -1.38
CA SER A 98 -15.24 0.30 -1.38
C SER A 98 -15.96 -0.95 -0.85
N GLN A 99 -15.31 -2.11 -0.82
CA GLN A 99 -15.96 -3.36 -0.44
C GLN A 99 -16.23 -3.42 1.07
N PRO A 100 -17.45 -3.83 1.49
CA PRO A 100 -17.82 -3.89 2.91
C PRO A 100 -16.87 -4.74 3.76
N ILE A 101 -16.40 -5.87 3.21
CA ILE A 101 -15.46 -6.76 3.90
C ILE A 101 -14.10 -6.09 4.19
N VAL A 102 -13.64 -5.19 3.32
CA VAL A 102 -12.40 -4.40 3.52
C VAL A 102 -12.67 -3.26 4.49
N ARG A 103 -13.78 -2.53 4.31
CA ARG A 103 -14.17 -1.42 5.21
C ARG A 103 -14.29 -1.87 6.64
N SER A 104 -14.92 -3.02 6.90
CA SER A 104 -15.07 -3.58 8.24
C SER A 104 -13.74 -3.81 8.98
N GLN A 105 -12.63 -3.88 8.26
CA GLN A 105 -11.30 -4.04 8.83
C GLN A 105 -10.53 -2.72 8.87
N VAL A 106 -10.46 -1.97 7.76
CA VAL A 106 -9.65 -0.75 7.68
C VAL A 106 -10.12 0.31 8.68
N GLU A 107 -11.40 0.42 8.96
CA GLU A 107 -11.98 1.38 9.92
C GLU A 107 -11.58 1.10 11.38
N LYS A 108 -11.08 -0.09 11.68
CA LYS A 108 -10.54 -0.46 13.01
C LYS A 108 -9.10 -0.01 13.21
N LEU A 109 -8.41 0.40 12.14
CA LEU A 109 -7.04 0.88 12.17
C LEU A 109 -6.99 2.41 12.39
N LYS A 110 -5.85 2.93 12.80
CA LYS A 110 -5.50 4.33 12.58
C LYS A 110 -5.01 4.45 11.16
N VAL A 111 -5.69 5.22 10.31
CA VAL A 111 -5.39 5.25 8.87
C VAL A 111 -4.95 6.65 8.47
N VAL A 112 -3.83 6.72 7.76
CA VAL A 112 -3.25 7.96 7.24
C VAL A 112 -2.95 7.78 5.76
N GLN A 113 -3.28 8.79 4.97
CA GLN A 113 -2.90 8.88 3.56
C GLN A 113 -1.82 9.94 3.39
N LEU A 114 -0.75 9.59 2.71
CA LEU A 114 0.37 10.47 2.41
C LEU A 114 0.64 10.48 0.91
N ASP A 115 0.81 11.68 0.37
CA ASP A 115 1.28 11.83 -1.00
C ASP A 115 2.80 11.56 -1.05
N LEU A 116 3.21 10.64 -1.90
CA LEU A 116 4.61 10.25 -2.14
C LEU A 116 5.53 11.44 -2.50
N TRP A 117 4.95 12.51 -3.02
CA TRP A 117 5.67 13.68 -3.53
C TRP A 117 5.56 14.90 -2.62
N SER A 118 4.77 14.81 -1.55
CA SER A 118 4.48 15.93 -0.67
C SER A 118 5.58 16.17 0.35
N ASP A 119 5.92 17.43 0.54
CA ASP A 119 6.76 17.90 1.65
C ASP A 119 5.96 18.22 2.92
N ILE A 120 4.73 17.71 3.02
CA ILE A 120 3.94 17.87 4.24
C ILE A 120 4.73 17.33 5.44
N PRO A 121 4.87 18.11 6.52
CA PRO A 121 5.58 17.65 7.71
C PRO A 121 4.81 16.55 8.42
N ILE A 122 5.52 15.53 8.84
CA ILE A 122 5.00 14.42 9.63
C ILE A 122 5.92 14.11 10.81
N VAL A 123 5.36 13.47 11.83
CA VAL A 123 6.14 12.80 12.87
C VAL A 123 5.96 11.29 12.66
N THR A 124 7.06 10.59 12.39
CA THR A 124 7.07 9.15 12.13
C THR A 124 6.67 8.32 13.37
N PRO A 125 6.38 7.01 13.23
CA PRO A 125 6.02 6.17 14.38
C PRO A 125 7.10 6.10 15.46
N ASP A 126 8.37 6.28 15.13
CA ASP A 126 9.50 6.34 16.07
C ASP A 126 9.75 7.76 16.66
N GLY A 127 8.91 8.75 16.31
CA GLY A 127 8.94 10.10 16.87
C GLY A 127 9.86 11.10 16.15
N ARG A 128 10.44 10.74 15.00
CA ARG A 128 11.25 11.66 14.20
C ARG A 128 10.38 12.61 13.37
N SER A 129 10.80 13.85 13.27
CA SER A 129 10.21 14.82 12.34
C SER A 129 10.85 14.68 10.95
N THR A 130 10.02 14.57 9.92
CA THR A 130 10.43 14.46 8.52
C THR A 130 9.30 14.94 7.61
N THR A 131 9.40 14.69 6.31
CA THR A 131 8.31 14.92 5.35
C THR A 131 7.76 13.59 4.83
N ALA A 132 6.54 13.61 4.27
CA ALA A 132 5.93 12.41 3.68
C ALA A 132 6.84 11.80 2.60
N ARG A 133 7.39 12.63 1.70
CA ARG A 133 8.30 12.20 0.63
C ARG A 133 9.57 11.57 1.15
N GLU A 134 10.23 12.20 2.14
CA GLU A 134 11.47 11.67 2.66
C GLU A 134 11.27 10.37 3.41
N TRP A 135 10.20 10.27 4.18
CA TRP A 135 9.88 9.03 4.88
C TRP A 135 9.52 7.89 3.93
N ALA A 136 8.73 8.16 2.86
CA ALA A 136 8.46 7.18 1.81
C ALA A 136 9.77 6.65 1.18
N ARG A 137 10.75 7.55 0.92
CA ARG A 137 12.07 7.17 0.41
C ARG A 137 12.86 6.31 1.39
N GLU A 138 12.86 6.66 2.69
CA GLU A 138 13.52 5.89 3.74
C GLU A 138 12.93 4.48 3.87
N LEU A 139 11.60 4.36 3.78
CA LEU A 139 10.90 3.08 3.77
C LEU A 139 11.08 2.28 2.47
N GLY A 140 11.73 2.88 1.46
CA GLY A 140 11.89 2.26 0.15
C GLY A 140 10.59 2.14 -0.65
N VAL A 141 9.59 2.98 -0.36
CA VAL A 141 8.33 3.02 -1.10
C VAL A 141 8.60 3.61 -2.48
N GLY A 142 8.51 2.79 -3.51
CA GLY A 142 8.79 3.16 -4.91
C GLY A 142 7.59 3.01 -5.83
N PHE A 143 6.40 2.74 -5.28
CA PHE A 143 5.18 2.45 -6.04
C PHE A 143 3.94 3.02 -5.34
N ALA A 144 2.93 3.45 -6.11
CA ALA A 144 1.62 3.85 -5.61
C ALA A 144 0.52 2.97 -6.24
N PRO A 145 -0.46 2.51 -5.45
CA PRO A 145 -0.53 2.64 -4.01
C PRO A 145 0.42 1.67 -3.29
N THR A 146 0.99 2.09 -2.17
CA THR A 146 1.63 1.21 -1.20
C THR A 146 0.99 1.42 0.16
N VAL A 147 0.61 0.34 0.84
CA VAL A 147 0.09 0.40 2.21
C VAL A 147 1.08 -0.26 3.14
N VAL A 148 1.65 0.50 4.07
CA VAL A 148 2.54 -0.01 5.11
C VAL A 148 1.78 -0.10 6.42
N LEU A 149 1.82 -1.27 7.04
CA LEU A 149 1.10 -1.55 8.27
C LEU A 149 2.09 -1.70 9.44
N PHE A 150 1.78 -0.97 10.49
CA PHE A 150 2.56 -0.95 11.73
C PHE A 150 1.69 -1.48 12.87
N ASP A 151 2.30 -2.17 13.80
CA ASP A 151 1.63 -2.57 15.03
C ASP A 151 1.39 -1.37 15.98
N ALA A 152 0.73 -1.63 17.10
CA ALA A 152 0.47 -0.60 18.10
C ALA A 152 1.74 -0.04 18.76
N SER A 153 2.90 -0.71 18.65
CA SER A 153 4.19 -0.19 19.09
C SER A 153 4.86 0.72 18.06
N GLY A 154 4.40 0.67 16.78
CA GLY A 154 4.95 1.39 15.65
C GLY A 154 6.05 0.64 14.90
N ALA A 155 6.19 -0.65 15.16
CA ALA A 155 7.03 -1.52 14.34
C ALA A 155 6.28 -1.90 13.05
N GLU A 156 6.98 -1.84 11.90
CA GLU A 156 6.40 -2.32 10.64
C GLU A 156 6.18 -3.84 10.73
N VAL A 157 4.97 -4.27 10.38
CA VAL A 157 4.57 -5.68 10.36
C VAL A 157 4.61 -6.24 8.95
N VAL A 158 3.96 -5.56 8.02
CA VAL A 158 3.76 -6.03 6.65
C VAL A 158 3.35 -4.87 5.77
N ARG A 159 3.53 -5.02 4.44
CA ARG A 159 3.10 -4.02 3.46
C ARG A 159 2.47 -4.65 2.22
N LEU A 160 1.61 -3.87 1.57
CA LEU A 160 1.11 -4.10 0.22
C LEU A 160 1.82 -3.14 -0.73
N GLU A 161 2.52 -3.63 -1.73
CA GLU A 161 3.25 -2.82 -2.72
C GLU A 161 2.62 -2.92 -4.11
N ALA A 162 1.32 -2.88 -4.21
CA ALA A 162 0.51 -2.82 -5.44
C ALA A 162 -0.97 -2.88 -5.09
N VAL A 163 -1.85 -2.89 -6.11
CA VAL A 163 -3.26 -3.24 -5.95
C VAL A 163 -3.38 -4.76 -5.83
N PHE A 164 -3.90 -5.19 -4.68
CA PHE A 164 -4.29 -6.59 -4.46
C PHE A 164 -5.81 -6.69 -4.45
N GLN A 165 -6.32 -7.88 -4.78
CA GLN A 165 -7.74 -8.17 -4.73
C GLN A 165 -8.28 -8.09 -3.30
N THR A 166 -9.59 -8.00 -3.22
CA THR A 166 -10.33 -7.76 -1.97
C THR A 166 -10.02 -8.75 -0.86
N PHE A 167 -9.91 -10.06 -1.19
CA PHE A 167 -9.58 -11.09 -0.19
C PHE A 167 -8.20 -10.90 0.44
N HIS A 168 -7.20 -10.56 -0.38
CA HIS A 168 -5.84 -10.31 0.12
C HIS A 168 -5.78 -9.04 0.97
N THR A 169 -6.46 -7.98 0.51
CA THR A 169 -6.46 -6.69 1.20
C THR A 169 -7.18 -6.75 2.55
N GLN A 170 -8.36 -7.37 2.63
CA GLN A 170 -9.01 -7.58 3.92
C GLN A 170 -8.17 -8.47 4.85
N GLY A 171 -7.57 -9.52 4.27
CA GLY A 171 -6.75 -10.47 5.02
C GLY A 171 -5.52 -9.84 5.66
N ILE A 172 -4.85 -8.88 4.97
CA ILE A 172 -3.67 -8.21 5.54
C ILE A 172 -4.05 -7.25 6.67
N PHE A 173 -5.19 -6.56 6.58
CA PHE A 173 -5.68 -5.73 7.68
C PHE A 173 -6.06 -6.60 8.88
N ARG A 174 -6.76 -7.70 8.64
CA ARG A 174 -7.12 -8.69 9.67
C ARG A 174 -5.88 -9.29 10.33
N TYR A 175 -4.86 -9.64 9.55
CA TYR A 175 -3.59 -10.19 10.04
C TYR A 175 -2.93 -9.29 11.09
N VAL A 176 -2.96 -7.97 10.87
CA VAL A 176 -2.39 -7.00 11.81
C VAL A 176 -3.33 -6.75 12.99
N LEU A 177 -4.64 -6.62 12.76
CA LEU A 177 -5.63 -6.41 13.81
C LEU A 177 -5.68 -7.56 14.82
N GLU A 178 -5.58 -8.81 14.36
CA GLU A 178 -5.57 -10.01 15.18
C GLU A 178 -4.19 -10.34 15.77
N ARG A 179 -3.15 -9.55 15.44
CA ARG A 179 -1.75 -9.83 15.79
C ARG A 179 -1.32 -11.23 15.35
N ALA A 180 -1.88 -11.70 14.24
CA ALA A 180 -1.62 -13.05 13.75
C ALA A 180 -0.15 -13.29 13.38
N TYR A 181 0.59 -12.22 13.06
CA TYR A 181 2.04 -12.22 12.80
C TYR A 181 2.88 -12.75 13.96
N GLU A 182 2.38 -12.72 15.19
CA GLU A 182 3.09 -13.24 16.37
C GLU A 182 3.13 -14.77 16.40
N ARG A 183 2.12 -15.42 15.83
CA ARG A 183 2.00 -16.90 15.80
C ARG A 183 2.23 -17.49 14.40
N GLN A 184 1.95 -16.73 13.35
CA GLN A 184 2.17 -17.11 11.95
C GLN A 184 2.91 -15.97 11.21
N PRO A 185 4.25 -15.97 11.18
CA PRO A 185 5.04 -14.92 10.56
C PRO A 185 4.86 -14.80 9.04
N SER A 186 4.39 -15.87 8.38
CA SER A 186 4.11 -15.87 6.95
C SER A 186 2.67 -15.41 6.70
N PHE A 187 2.50 -14.20 6.17
CA PHE A 187 1.19 -13.72 5.75
C PHE A 187 0.51 -14.65 4.73
N GLN A 188 1.26 -15.21 3.80
CA GLN A 188 0.71 -16.13 2.79
C GLN A 188 0.16 -17.43 3.42
N HIS A 189 0.84 -17.98 4.42
CA HIS A 189 0.32 -19.13 5.15
C HIS A 189 -0.94 -18.77 5.94
N TYR A 190 -0.91 -17.65 6.68
CA TYR A 190 -2.09 -17.15 7.38
C TYR A 190 -3.29 -16.98 6.44
N LEU A 191 -3.08 -16.36 5.27
CA LEU A 191 -4.15 -16.15 4.31
C LEU A 191 -4.72 -17.46 3.76
N SER A 192 -3.86 -18.44 3.52
CA SER A 192 -4.27 -19.79 3.08
C SER A 192 -5.05 -20.53 4.16
N GLU A 193 -4.61 -20.48 5.40
CA GLU A 193 -5.31 -21.06 6.55
C GLU A 193 -6.68 -20.41 6.74
N HIS A 194 -6.75 -19.06 6.65
CA HIS A 194 -8.01 -18.33 6.72
C HIS A 194 -8.98 -18.72 5.59
N ALA A 195 -8.51 -18.82 4.35
CA ALA A 195 -9.33 -19.26 3.23
C ALA A 195 -9.86 -20.69 3.41
N ASN A 196 -9.03 -21.61 3.92
CA ASN A 196 -9.44 -22.98 4.19
C ASN A 196 -10.49 -23.05 5.31
N HIS A 197 -10.28 -22.29 6.38
CA HIS A 197 -11.25 -22.21 7.48
C HIS A 197 -12.62 -21.72 7.02
N LEU A 198 -12.67 -20.69 6.17
CA LEU A 198 -13.92 -20.23 5.57
C LEU A 198 -14.59 -21.32 4.72
N ARG A 199 -13.83 -22.06 3.93
CA ARG A 199 -14.37 -23.19 3.14
C ARG A 199 -14.92 -24.30 4.01
N GLU A 200 -14.26 -24.63 5.12
CA GLU A 200 -14.75 -25.60 6.11
C GLU A 200 -16.08 -25.17 6.76
N GLN A 201 -16.31 -23.84 6.87
CA GLN A 201 -17.57 -23.28 7.33
C GLN A 201 -18.66 -23.23 6.24
N GLY A 202 -18.37 -23.72 5.03
CA GLY A 202 -19.30 -23.78 3.91
C GLY A 202 -19.43 -22.48 3.11
N TYR A 203 -18.39 -21.65 3.14
CA TYR A 203 -18.30 -20.48 2.28
C TYR A 203 -17.53 -20.79 1.00
N ASP A 204 -17.96 -20.17 -0.10
CA ASP A 204 -17.16 -20.10 -1.32
C ASP A 204 -16.14 -18.96 -1.18
N VAL A 205 -14.86 -19.24 -1.46
CA VAL A 205 -13.78 -18.26 -1.40
C VAL A 205 -13.13 -18.13 -2.76
N ASP A 206 -13.34 -16.97 -3.39
CA ASP A 206 -12.70 -16.55 -4.64
C ASP A 206 -11.68 -15.43 -4.36
N ILE A 207 -10.42 -15.80 -4.23
CA ILE A 207 -9.34 -14.87 -3.91
C ILE A 207 -9.05 -13.86 -5.02
N TRP A 208 -9.60 -14.06 -6.23
CA TRP A 208 -9.41 -13.19 -7.38
C TRP A 208 -10.56 -12.21 -7.60
N SER A 209 -11.70 -12.43 -6.93
CA SER A 209 -12.86 -11.55 -7.03
C SER A 209 -12.64 -10.24 -6.29
N TYR A 210 -13.10 -9.14 -6.92
CA TYR A 210 -13.17 -7.84 -6.26
C TYR A 210 -14.45 -7.68 -5.43
N ASP A 211 -15.57 -8.14 -5.94
CA ASP A 211 -16.91 -7.89 -5.41
C ASP A 211 -17.47 -9.04 -4.56
N ARG A 212 -16.98 -10.27 -4.78
CA ARG A 212 -17.45 -11.47 -4.07
C ARG A 212 -16.30 -12.37 -3.61
N PRO A 213 -15.37 -11.84 -2.83
CA PRO A 213 -14.22 -12.65 -2.35
C PRO A 213 -14.65 -13.78 -1.41
N VAL A 214 -15.76 -13.60 -0.68
CA VAL A 214 -16.41 -14.62 0.14
C VAL A 214 -17.91 -14.59 -0.15
N SER A 215 -18.49 -15.75 -0.40
CA SER A 215 -19.91 -15.87 -0.71
C SER A 215 -20.53 -17.15 -0.16
N ARG A 216 -21.85 -17.16 -0.07
CA ARG A 216 -22.65 -18.36 0.19
C ARG A 216 -23.87 -18.35 -0.74
N ASP A 217 -24.11 -19.43 -1.46
CA ASP A 217 -25.18 -19.51 -2.46
C ASP A 217 -25.12 -18.38 -3.50
N GLY A 218 -23.89 -17.97 -3.88
CA GLY A 218 -23.65 -16.88 -4.83
C GLY A 218 -23.88 -15.46 -4.29
N ILE A 219 -24.23 -15.31 -3.02
CA ILE A 219 -24.43 -14.01 -2.36
C ILE A 219 -23.16 -13.62 -1.62
N ALA A 220 -22.63 -12.42 -1.93
CA ALA A 220 -21.48 -11.87 -1.22
C ALA A 220 -21.79 -11.66 0.27
N ILE A 221 -20.87 -12.03 1.13
CA ILE A 221 -21.00 -11.87 2.59
C ILE A 221 -19.74 -11.31 3.20
N VAL A 222 -19.89 -10.71 4.36
CA VAL A 222 -18.81 -10.33 5.27
C VAL A 222 -18.83 -11.33 6.41
N PRO A 223 -17.91 -12.31 6.46
CA PRO A 223 -17.80 -13.23 7.60
C PRO A 223 -17.40 -12.49 8.88
N ASP A 224 -17.85 -12.96 10.01
CA ASP A 224 -17.49 -12.45 11.33
C ASP A 224 -16.01 -12.65 11.67
#